data_cca773870afd9df1f1eacbd960418b87
#
_entry.id   cca773870afd9df1f1eacbd960418b87
#
_cell.length_a   1.000
_cell.length_b   1.000
_cell.length_c   1.000
_cell.angle_alpha   90.00
_cell.angle_beta   90.00
_cell.angle_gamma   90.00
#
_symmetry.space_group_name_H-M   'P 1'
#
loop_
_entity.id
_entity.type
_entity.pdbx_description
1 polymer ?
#
loop_
_entity_poly.entity_id
_entity_poly.type
_entity_poly.pdbx_seq_one_letter_code
_entity_poly.pdbx_strand_id
1 'polypeptide(L)'
;VYWAGTTIGASTDAQGAFLLHRVKGYDKLVASYLGFVNDTLDVKNGVDKVAFALRSEGVALEGVVVEGNLSGNFVKRDGIVKNEMISFAGLCKMACCNLAESFENSASVTVGYSDAISGARQIKMLGLAGTYTQILDENRPIMRGLSAPYGGSYTPCMWLNSIQVSKGVASVTAGHEAITGQINL
;
A
#
# COMPACT_ATOMS: atom_id res chain seq x y z
N VAL A 1 17.71 39.75 -6.43
CA VAL A 1 19.06 39.76 -7.00
C VAL A 1 19.99 40.45 -5.99
N TYR A 2 21.16 39.84 -5.69
CA TYR A 2 22.08 40.40 -4.68
C TYR A 2 23.54 40.07 -5.03
N TRP A 3 24.46 40.83 -4.48
CA TRP A 3 25.90 40.57 -4.61
C TRP A 3 26.33 39.42 -3.71
N ALA A 4 26.97 38.38 -4.28
CA ALA A 4 27.43 37.22 -3.53
C ALA A 4 28.37 37.65 -2.39
N GLY A 5 28.08 37.15 -1.17
CA GLY A 5 28.84 37.51 0.04
C GLY A 5 28.45 38.84 0.68
N THR A 6 27.37 39.47 0.24
CA THR A 6 26.88 40.73 0.84
C THR A 6 25.36 40.60 1.14
N THR A 7 24.86 41.52 1.96
CA THR A 7 23.42 41.70 2.20
C THR A 7 22.80 42.74 1.27
N ILE A 8 23.60 43.26 0.30
CA ILE A 8 23.14 44.31 -0.62
C ILE A 8 22.46 43.64 -1.82
N GLY A 9 21.16 43.87 -1.97
CA GLY A 9 20.35 43.31 -3.03
C GLY A 9 19.17 44.22 -3.40
N ALA A 10 18.51 43.89 -4.49
CA ALA A 10 17.27 44.52 -4.94
C ALA A 10 16.26 43.46 -5.35
N SER A 11 14.96 43.71 -5.13
CA SER A 11 13.89 42.91 -5.69
C SER A 11 13.60 43.37 -7.12
N THR A 12 13.08 42.45 -7.93
CA THR A 12 12.59 42.76 -9.29
C THR A 12 11.19 43.35 -9.23
N ASP A 13 10.85 44.17 -10.20
CA ASP A 13 9.49 44.64 -10.42
C ASP A 13 8.62 43.56 -11.12
N ALA A 14 7.36 43.90 -11.44
CA ALA A 14 6.42 43.00 -12.11
C ALA A 14 6.85 42.59 -13.54
N GLN A 15 7.74 43.34 -14.16
CA GLN A 15 8.31 43.09 -15.48
C GLN A 15 9.65 42.31 -15.41
N GLY A 16 10.14 42.05 -14.19
CA GLY A 16 11.40 41.36 -13.94
C GLY A 16 12.63 42.29 -14.01
N ALA A 17 12.43 43.61 -14.11
CA ALA A 17 13.53 44.58 -14.11
C ALA A 17 14.00 44.88 -12.67
N PHE A 18 15.32 45.06 -12.52
CA PHE A 18 15.91 45.44 -11.25
C PHE A 18 17.01 46.48 -11.45
N LEU A 19 17.21 47.28 -10.42
CA LEU A 19 18.30 48.25 -10.36
C LEU A 19 19.12 48.00 -9.10
N LEU A 20 20.40 47.72 -9.29
CA LEU A 20 21.32 47.41 -8.18
C LEU A 20 22.61 48.20 -8.34
N HIS A 21 22.99 48.95 -7.31
CA HIS A 21 24.22 49.69 -7.32
C HIS A 21 25.41 48.74 -7.20
N ARG A 22 26.48 49.07 -7.98
CA ARG A 22 27.70 48.29 -7.97
C ARG A 22 28.47 48.44 -6.65
N VAL A 23 28.93 47.35 -6.08
CA VAL A 23 29.75 47.35 -4.89
C VAL A 23 31.20 47.00 -5.30
N LYS A 24 32.14 47.87 -4.94
CA LYS A 24 33.57 47.61 -5.23
C LYS A 24 34.05 46.35 -4.52
N GLY A 25 34.72 45.49 -5.27
CA GLY A 25 35.29 44.23 -4.73
C GLY A 25 34.37 43.00 -4.82
N TYR A 26 33.20 43.16 -5.38
CA TYR A 26 32.26 42.05 -5.62
C TYR A 26 31.88 41.98 -7.08
N ASP A 27 32.18 40.86 -7.73
CA ASP A 27 31.95 40.68 -9.17
C ASP A 27 30.88 39.62 -9.47
N LYS A 28 30.40 38.90 -8.45
CA LYS A 28 29.38 37.85 -8.61
C LYS A 28 28.02 38.33 -8.19
N LEU A 29 27.09 38.30 -9.13
CA LEU A 29 25.69 38.66 -8.92
C LEU A 29 24.85 37.38 -8.91
N VAL A 30 24.04 37.19 -7.90
CA VAL A 30 23.18 36.01 -7.71
C VAL A 30 21.72 36.41 -7.85
N ALA A 31 20.98 35.71 -8.69
CA ALA A 31 19.54 35.78 -8.76
C ALA A 31 18.92 34.55 -8.05
N SER A 32 18.01 34.81 -7.13
CA SER A 32 17.29 33.78 -6.37
C SER A 32 15.80 34.07 -6.41
N TYR A 33 15.01 33.02 -6.67
CA TYR A 33 13.58 33.08 -6.60
C TYR A 33 13.00 31.74 -6.10
N LEU A 34 11.95 31.79 -5.33
CA LEU A 34 11.35 30.59 -4.75
C LEU A 34 10.87 29.60 -5.84
N GLY A 35 11.32 28.35 -5.77
CA GLY A 35 11.01 27.31 -6.77
C GLY A 35 11.89 27.34 -8.02
N PHE A 36 12.97 28.13 -8.02
CA PHE A 36 13.96 28.19 -9.09
C PHE A 36 15.38 27.97 -8.56
N VAL A 37 16.22 27.38 -9.40
CA VAL A 37 17.64 27.22 -9.08
C VAL A 37 18.31 28.58 -9.12
N ASN A 38 19.09 28.90 -8.09
CA ASN A 38 19.85 30.16 -8.04
C ASN A 38 20.83 30.21 -9.21
N ASP A 39 20.83 31.32 -9.95
CA ASP A 39 21.77 31.57 -11.03
C ASP A 39 22.78 32.64 -10.64
N THR A 40 24.06 32.44 -11.00
CA THR A 40 25.17 33.30 -10.63
C THR A 40 25.90 33.76 -11.88
N LEU A 41 26.01 35.07 -12.07
CA LEU A 41 26.72 35.70 -13.15
C LEU A 41 27.92 36.49 -12.66
N ASP A 42 29.05 36.39 -13.36
CA ASP A 42 30.22 37.21 -13.15
C ASP A 42 30.08 38.52 -13.94
N VAL A 43 29.94 39.64 -13.22
CA VAL A 43 29.74 40.97 -13.81
C VAL A 43 31.08 41.70 -13.84
N LYS A 44 31.72 41.69 -15.02
CA LYS A 44 32.98 42.44 -15.23
C LYS A 44 32.79 43.94 -15.23
N ASN A 45 33.87 44.70 -14.97
CA ASN A 45 33.84 46.17 -15.01
C ASN A 45 33.34 46.67 -16.37
N GLY A 46 32.34 47.58 -16.37
CA GLY A 46 31.80 48.19 -17.58
C GLY A 46 30.54 47.52 -18.13
N VAL A 47 29.96 46.55 -17.44
CA VAL A 47 28.66 45.95 -17.84
C VAL A 47 27.55 46.63 -17.07
N ASP A 48 26.67 47.34 -17.77
CA ASP A 48 25.55 48.09 -17.18
C ASP A 48 24.23 47.32 -17.26
N LYS A 49 24.15 46.26 -18.07
CA LYS A 49 22.93 45.47 -18.22
C LYS A 49 23.25 43.98 -18.13
N VAL A 50 22.51 43.28 -17.29
CA VAL A 50 22.61 41.81 -17.11
C VAL A 50 21.20 41.22 -17.17
N ALA A 51 21.09 40.01 -17.70
CA ALA A 51 19.86 39.24 -17.71
C ALA A 51 20.08 37.87 -17.10
N PHE A 52 19.13 37.43 -16.30
CA PHE A 52 19.11 36.10 -15.73
C PHE A 52 18.00 35.26 -16.35
N ALA A 53 18.29 33.99 -16.62
CA ALA A 53 17.31 33.02 -17.07
C ALA A 53 17.21 31.89 -16.02
N LEU A 54 16.38 32.10 -15.01
CA LEU A 54 16.22 31.12 -13.94
C LEU A 54 15.53 29.84 -14.45
N ARG A 55 16.06 28.69 -14.06
CA ARG A 55 15.46 27.38 -14.34
C ARG A 55 14.58 26.98 -13.17
N SER A 56 13.38 26.50 -13.46
CA SER A 56 12.49 25.95 -12.45
C SER A 56 13.19 24.76 -11.75
N GLU A 57 13.29 24.84 -10.45
CA GLU A 57 13.66 23.70 -9.61
C GLU A 57 12.43 22.81 -9.46
N GLY A 58 12.27 21.86 -10.38
CA GLY A 58 11.27 20.81 -10.26
C GLY A 58 11.65 19.94 -9.07
N VAL A 59 11.13 20.25 -7.88
CA VAL A 59 11.18 19.32 -6.76
C VAL A 59 10.26 18.18 -7.13
N ALA A 60 10.83 17.12 -7.70
CA ALA A 60 10.17 15.83 -7.74
C ALA A 60 10.01 15.38 -6.29
N LEU A 61 8.83 15.62 -5.70
CA LEU A 61 8.47 14.97 -4.46
C LEU A 61 8.43 13.49 -4.77
N GLU A 62 9.43 12.75 -4.30
CA GLU A 62 9.33 11.30 -4.23
C GLU A 62 8.09 11.01 -3.40
N GLY A 63 7.10 10.37 -4.04
CA GLY A 63 5.89 9.97 -3.36
C GLY A 63 6.30 9.11 -2.18
N VAL A 64 5.97 9.53 -0.97
CA VAL A 64 6.14 8.70 0.22
C VAL A 64 5.16 7.55 0.09
N VAL A 65 5.64 6.40 -0.37
CA VAL A 65 4.89 5.15 -0.31
C VAL A 65 4.91 4.72 1.15
N VAL A 66 3.82 4.99 1.87
CA VAL A 66 3.61 4.45 3.21
C VAL A 66 3.16 3.01 3.03
N GLU A 67 4.08 2.08 3.01
CA GLU A 67 3.78 0.66 3.13
C GLU A 67 3.41 0.36 4.59
N GLY A 68 2.11 0.37 4.85
CA GLY A 68 1.56 -0.14 6.11
C GLY A 68 1.58 -1.66 6.09
N ASN A 69 2.57 -2.29 6.68
CA ASN A 69 2.60 -3.73 6.84
C ASN A 69 1.66 -4.14 7.98
N LEU A 70 0.42 -4.46 7.67
CA LEU A 70 -0.53 -5.06 8.60
C LEU A 70 -0.10 -6.53 8.83
N SER A 71 0.70 -6.74 9.85
CA SER A 71 1.18 -8.09 10.20
C SER A 71 0.14 -8.84 11.03
N GLY A 72 -0.21 -10.06 10.59
CA GLY A 72 -1.07 -10.97 11.34
C GLY A 72 -2.52 -11.00 10.84
N ASN A 73 -3.42 -11.28 11.77
CA ASN A 73 -4.86 -11.33 11.50
C ASN A 73 -5.48 -9.97 11.87
N PHE A 74 -6.24 -9.39 10.97
CA PHE A 74 -6.93 -8.12 11.21
C PHE A 74 -8.30 -8.10 10.54
N VAL A 75 -9.19 -7.25 11.05
CA VAL A 75 -10.51 -7.04 10.46
C VAL A 75 -10.46 -5.77 9.60
N LYS A 76 -10.71 -5.94 8.30
CA LYS A 76 -10.83 -4.81 7.38
C LYS A 76 -12.10 -4.01 7.71
N ARG A 77 -11.96 -2.71 8.02
CA ARG A 77 -13.07 -1.84 8.44
C ARG A 77 -13.67 -1.01 7.31
N ASP A 78 -12.99 -0.91 6.18
CA ASP A 78 -13.32 -0.01 5.08
C ASP A 78 -14.37 -0.55 4.10
N GLY A 79 -14.97 -1.72 4.38
CA GLY A 79 -15.96 -2.35 3.53
C GLY A 79 -17.36 -2.39 4.15
N ILE A 80 -18.38 -2.55 3.30
CA ILE A 80 -19.78 -2.79 3.73
C ILE A 80 -19.89 -4.08 4.57
N VAL A 81 -19.07 -5.07 4.23
CA VAL A 81 -18.95 -6.35 4.94
C VAL A 81 -17.64 -6.38 5.73
N LYS A 82 -17.75 -6.74 7.00
CA LYS A 82 -16.55 -6.91 7.85
C LYS A 82 -15.86 -8.22 7.49
N ASN A 83 -14.71 -8.09 6.85
CA ASN A 83 -13.88 -9.21 6.44
C ASN A 83 -12.71 -9.37 7.40
N GLU A 84 -12.50 -10.58 7.86
CA GLU A 84 -11.26 -10.95 8.55
C GLU A 84 -10.20 -11.28 7.49
N MET A 85 -9.03 -10.68 7.63
CA MET A 85 -7.89 -10.89 6.73
C MET A 85 -6.77 -11.56 7.49
N ILE A 86 -6.22 -12.62 6.92
CA ILE A 86 -5.00 -13.27 7.38
C ILE A 86 -3.93 -12.93 6.34
N SER A 87 -2.94 -12.14 6.72
CA SER A 87 -1.85 -11.75 5.82
C SER A 87 -0.80 -12.86 5.69
N PHE A 88 0.04 -12.78 4.65
CA PHE A 88 1.19 -13.69 4.49
C PHE A 88 2.07 -13.74 5.75
N ALA A 89 2.34 -12.58 6.35
CA ALA A 89 3.09 -12.52 7.61
C ALA A 89 2.38 -13.26 8.76
N GLY A 90 1.05 -13.23 8.79
CA GLY A 90 0.23 -14.04 9.70
C GLY A 90 0.37 -15.53 9.46
N LEU A 91 0.31 -15.96 8.21
CA LEU A 91 0.49 -17.35 7.80
C LEU A 91 1.89 -17.88 8.16
N CYS A 92 2.93 -17.11 7.86
CA CYS A 92 4.31 -17.46 8.23
C CYS A 92 4.51 -17.55 9.75
N LYS A 93 3.88 -16.66 10.52
CA LYS A 93 3.96 -16.67 11.99
C LYS A 93 3.29 -17.90 12.60
N MET A 94 2.23 -18.39 11.98
CA MET A 94 1.53 -19.61 12.42
C MET A 94 2.26 -20.89 12.00
N ALA A 95 3.24 -20.80 11.09
CA ALA A 95 3.97 -21.94 10.55
C ALA A 95 3.04 -23.06 10.03
N CYS A 96 1.90 -22.70 9.44
CA CYS A 96 0.90 -23.64 8.97
C CYS A 96 1.39 -24.43 7.75
N CYS A 97 1.09 -25.71 7.70
CA CYS A 97 1.42 -26.56 6.55
C CYS A 97 0.34 -26.55 5.48
N ASN A 98 -0.92 -26.37 5.89
CA ASN A 98 -2.07 -26.38 4.99
C ASN A 98 -3.11 -25.32 5.38
N LEU A 99 -4.04 -25.06 4.47
CA LEU A 99 -5.10 -24.06 4.64
C LEU A 99 -5.95 -24.30 5.90
N ALA A 100 -6.24 -25.55 6.24
CA ALA A 100 -7.05 -25.85 7.43
C ALA A 100 -6.35 -25.41 8.72
N GLU A 101 -5.03 -25.60 8.83
CA GLU A 101 -4.22 -25.15 9.97
C GLU A 101 -4.19 -23.62 10.11
N SER A 102 -4.26 -22.89 9.00
CA SER A 102 -4.26 -21.42 9.03
C SER A 102 -5.43 -20.83 9.81
N PHE A 103 -6.51 -21.60 10.01
CA PHE A 103 -7.69 -21.14 10.72
C PHE A 103 -7.69 -21.48 12.22
N GLU A 104 -6.69 -22.20 12.75
CA GLU A 104 -6.65 -22.54 14.18
C GLU A 104 -6.67 -21.31 15.10
N ASN A 105 -6.13 -20.19 14.63
CA ASN A 105 -6.14 -18.89 15.33
C ASN A 105 -7.18 -17.90 14.78
N SER A 106 -8.08 -18.33 13.91
CA SER A 106 -9.16 -17.48 13.41
C SER A 106 -10.32 -17.47 14.40
N ALA A 107 -10.83 -16.26 14.68
CA ALA A 107 -12.05 -16.11 15.48
C ALA A 107 -13.32 -16.49 14.71
N SER A 108 -13.24 -16.63 13.40
CA SER A 108 -14.37 -16.78 12.49
C SER A 108 -14.61 -18.22 12.06
N VAL A 109 -13.55 -18.99 12.00
CA VAL A 109 -13.55 -20.34 11.47
C VAL A 109 -13.03 -21.28 12.53
N THR A 110 -13.73 -22.38 12.77
CA THR A 110 -13.31 -23.43 13.68
C THR A 110 -12.86 -24.63 12.86
N VAL A 111 -11.73 -25.20 13.23
CA VAL A 111 -11.20 -26.40 12.61
C VAL A 111 -11.49 -27.60 13.51
N GLY A 112 -12.02 -28.65 12.94
CA GLY A 112 -12.26 -29.92 13.63
C GLY A 112 -11.78 -31.08 12.78
N TYR A 113 -11.60 -32.24 13.39
CA TYR A 113 -11.31 -33.47 12.65
C TYR A 113 -12.64 -34.10 12.21
N SER A 114 -12.73 -34.48 10.93
CA SER A 114 -13.93 -35.14 10.42
C SER A 114 -13.93 -36.62 10.72
N ASP A 115 -12.75 -37.22 10.80
CA ASP A 115 -12.54 -38.67 10.98
C ASP A 115 -11.23 -38.93 11.70
N ALA A 116 -11.28 -39.83 12.68
CA ALA A 116 -10.12 -40.22 13.47
C ALA A 116 -9.11 -41.08 12.67
N ILE A 117 -9.54 -41.71 11.59
CA ILE A 117 -8.70 -42.61 10.79
C ILE A 117 -7.94 -41.84 9.72
N SER A 118 -8.63 -40.95 9.00
CA SER A 118 -8.01 -40.16 7.92
C SER A 118 -7.27 -38.93 8.43
N GLY A 119 -7.56 -38.51 9.67
CA GLY A 119 -6.99 -37.25 10.21
C GLY A 119 -7.42 -35.98 9.42
N ALA A 120 -8.41 -36.11 8.53
CA ALA A 120 -8.84 -35.02 7.69
C ALA A 120 -9.42 -33.88 8.54
N ARG A 121 -8.89 -32.68 8.35
CA ARG A 121 -9.36 -31.49 9.04
C ARG A 121 -10.53 -30.87 8.29
N GLN A 122 -11.58 -30.60 9.00
CA GLN A 122 -12.81 -30.01 8.48
C GLN A 122 -12.98 -28.60 9.00
N ILE A 123 -13.22 -27.68 8.09
CA ILE A 123 -13.52 -26.29 8.42
C ILE A 123 -15.00 -26.18 8.79
N LYS A 124 -15.31 -25.47 9.88
CA LYS A 124 -16.64 -25.12 10.30
C LYS A 124 -16.75 -23.61 10.47
N MET A 125 -17.79 -23.02 9.94
CA MET A 125 -18.05 -21.58 10.08
C MET A 125 -19.45 -21.38 10.66
N LEU A 126 -19.57 -20.52 11.68
CA LEU A 126 -20.83 -20.29 12.40
C LEU A 126 -21.48 -21.58 12.95
N GLY A 127 -20.67 -22.58 13.28
CA GLY A 127 -21.15 -23.88 13.79
C GLY A 127 -21.64 -24.86 12.72
N LEU A 128 -21.68 -24.47 11.45
CA LEU A 128 -22.08 -25.34 10.33
C LEU A 128 -20.88 -25.94 9.63
N ALA A 129 -21.09 -27.09 8.99
CA ALA A 129 -20.05 -27.80 8.26
C ALA A 129 -19.51 -26.99 7.07
N GLY A 130 -18.29 -27.27 6.66
CA GLY A 130 -17.62 -26.58 5.57
C GLY A 130 -18.32 -26.66 4.21
N THR A 131 -19.23 -27.62 4.03
CA THR A 131 -20.08 -27.70 2.82
C THR A 131 -21.00 -26.50 2.62
N TYR A 132 -21.27 -25.76 3.68
CA TYR A 132 -22.10 -24.54 3.64
C TYR A 132 -21.23 -23.24 3.55
N THR A 133 -19.91 -23.42 3.49
CA THR A 133 -18.95 -22.34 3.32
C THR A 133 -18.36 -22.41 1.92
N GLN A 134 -18.42 -21.31 1.19
CA GLN A 134 -17.83 -21.26 -0.13
C GLN A 134 -16.36 -20.94 -0.05
N ILE A 135 -15.53 -21.74 -0.71
CA ILE A 135 -14.09 -21.47 -0.86
C ILE A 135 -13.87 -20.94 -2.27
N LEU A 136 -13.19 -19.80 -2.34
CA LEU A 136 -12.83 -19.10 -3.57
C LEU A 136 -11.32 -19.04 -3.69
N ASP A 137 -10.84 -19.07 -4.93
CA ASP A 137 -9.48 -18.72 -5.31
C ASP A 137 -9.57 -17.56 -6.29
N GLU A 138 -9.01 -16.42 -5.94
CA GLU A 138 -9.13 -15.18 -6.70
C GLU A 138 -10.59 -14.87 -7.13
N ASN A 139 -11.54 -15.01 -6.21
CA ASN A 139 -12.99 -14.85 -6.42
C ASN A 139 -13.64 -15.91 -7.33
N ARG A 140 -12.97 -17.01 -7.64
CA ARG A 140 -13.52 -18.14 -8.39
C ARG A 140 -13.86 -19.28 -7.43
N PRO A 141 -15.08 -19.83 -7.47
CA PRO A 141 -15.45 -20.97 -6.61
C PRO A 141 -14.59 -22.19 -6.91
N ILE A 142 -13.94 -22.69 -5.87
CA ILE A 142 -13.17 -23.95 -5.90
C ILE A 142 -13.67 -24.87 -4.78
N MET A 143 -13.26 -26.14 -4.80
CA MET A 143 -13.55 -27.12 -3.73
C MET A 143 -15.03 -27.20 -3.40
N ARG A 144 -15.85 -27.47 -4.40
CA ARG A 144 -17.32 -27.54 -4.28
C ARG A 144 -17.82 -28.94 -3.96
N GLY A 145 -18.99 -29.03 -3.34
CA GLY A 145 -19.69 -30.27 -3.08
C GLY A 145 -18.90 -31.19 -2.13
N LEU A 146 -18.65 -32.43 -2.54
CA LEU A 146 -17.95 -33.45 -1.72
C LEU A 146 -16.48 -33.11 -1.44
N SER A 147 -15.83 -32.27 -2.24
CA SER A 147 -14.46 -31.85 -2.01
C SER A 147 -14.31 -30.75 -0.97
N ALA A 148 -15.36 -29.99 -0.69
CA ALA A 148 -15.35 -28.86 0.22
C ALA A 148 -14.79 -29.19 1.63
N PRO A 149 -15.18 -30.30 2.27
CA PRO A 149 -14.64 -30.63 3.60
C PRO A 149 -13.16 -30.93 3.63
N TYR A 150 -12.61 -31.44 2.53
CA TYR A 150 -11.22 -31.95 2.48
C TYR A 150 -10.24 -30.98 1.81
N GLY A 151 -10.75 -30.04 1.01
CA GLY A 151 -9.93 -29.13 0.21
C GLY A 151 -8.93 -28.33 1.02
N GLY A 152 -9.29 -27.93 2.23
CA GLY A 152 -8.40 -27.22 3.12
C GLY A 152 -7.16 -27.98 3.55
N SER A 153 -7.21 -29.31 3.58
CA SER A 153 -6.06 -30.17 3.93
C SER A 153 -5.05 -30.33 2.78
N TYR A 154 -5.49 -30.11 1.54
CA TYR A 154 -4.65 -30.30 0.35
C TYR A 154 -4.03 -29.00 -0.17
N THR A 155 -4.48 -27.84 0.31
CA THR A 155 -3.95 -26.54 -0.12
C THR A 155 -2.79 -26.13 0.79
N PRO A 156 -1.54 -26.04 0.27
CA PRO A 156 -0.39 -25.61 1.06
C PRO A 156 -0.48 -24.13 1.41
N CYS A 157 -0.18 -23.75 2.66
CA CYS A 157 -0.16 -22.33 3.07
C CYS A 157 0.85 -21.48 2.29
N MET A 158 1.95 -22.07 1.84
CA MET A 158 3.00 -21.36 1.11
C MET A 158 2.56 -20.82 -0.26
N TRP A 159 1.46 -21.33 -0.80
CA TRP A 159 0.89 -20.84 -2.06
C TRP A 159 0.00 -19.60 -1.87
N LEU A 160 -0.34 -19.31 -0.60
CA LEU A 160 -1.30 -18.28 -0.26
C LEU A 160 -0.56 -16.98 0.12
N ASN A 161 -0.95 -15.88 -0.49
CA ASN A 161 -0.48 -14.54 -0.12
C ASN A 161 -1.31 -13.93 1.00
N SER A 162 -2.61 -14.19 0.99
CA SER A 162 -3.54 -13.76 2.04
C SER A 162 -4.80 -14.61 2.00
N ILE A 163 -5.52 -14.64 3.12
CA ILE A 163 -6.82 -15.29 3.20
C ILE A 163 -7.83 -14.25 3.67
N GLN A 164 -8.93 -14.12 2.96
CA GLN A 164 -10.04 -13.27 3.33
C GLN A 164 -11.22 -14.12 3.76
N VAL A 165 -11.71 -13.90 4.98
CA VAL A 165 -12.88 -14.58 5.54
C VAL A 165 -14.02 -13.59 5.68
N SER A 166 -15.12 -13.83 4.96
CA SER A 166 -16.36 -13.07 5.03
C SER A 166 -17.44 -13.90 5.69
N LYS A 167 -18.05 -13.38 6.76
CA LYS A 167 -19.15 -14.04 7.46
C LYS A 167 -20.52 -13.65 6.87
N GLY A 168 -21.42 -14.59 6.79
CA GLY A 168 -22.79 -14.36 6.34
C GLY A 168 -22.98 -14.66 4.86
N VAL A 169 -24.19 -14.41 4.38
CA VAL A 169 -24.58 -14.71 2.99
C VAL A 169 -23.74 -13.88 2.02
N ALA A 170 -23.19 -14.53 1.02
CA ALA A 170 -22.40 -13.89 -0.02
C ALA A 170 -23.23 -13.05 -0.98
N SER A 171 -22.52 -12.23 -1.78
CA SER A 171 -23.13 -11.54 -2.91
C SER A 171 -23.73 -12.55 -3.91
N VAL A 172 -24.80 -12.16 -4.57
CA VAL A 172 -25.44 -12.95 -5.63
C VAL A 172 -24.46 -13.34 -6.74
N THR A 173 -23.43 -12.55 -6.97
CA THR A 173 -22.37 -12.82 -7.95
C THR A 173 -21.55 -14.07 -7.64
N ALA A 174 -21.45 -14.45 -6.38
CA ALA A 174 -20.67 -15.61 -5.93
C ALA A 174 -21.47 -16.92 -5.94
N GLY A 175 -22.78 -16.87 -6.16
CA GLY A 175 -23.66 -18.03 -6.22
C GLY A 175 -24.34 -18.36 -4.89
N HIS A 176 -24.97 -19.54 -4.82
CA HIS A 176 -25.88 -19.94 -3.73
C HIS A 176 -25.22 -20.77 -2.61
N GLU A 177 -23.97 -21.15 -2.77
CA GLU A 177 -23.30 -22.10 -1.86
C GLU A 177 -22.77 -21.44 -0.58
N ALA A 178 -22.66 -20.13 -0.54
CA ALA A 178 -22.17 -19.39 0.61
C ALA A 178 -23.30 -19.07 1.61
N ILE A 179 -23.69 -20.03 2.41
CA ILE A 179 -24.72 -19.88 3.43
C ILE A 179 -24.13 -19.29 4.71
N THR A 180 -22.99 -19.81 5.15
CA THR A 180 -22.28 -19.37 6.37
C THR A 180 -21.29 -18.25 6.09
N GLY A 181 -20.74 -18.22 4.89
CA GLY A 181 -19.78 -17.23 4.46
C GLY A 181 -18.90 -17.71 3.33
N GLN A 182 -17.90 -16.89 3.04
CA GLN A 182 -16.92 -17.11 1.99
C GLN A 182 -15.51 -17.03 2.55
N ILE A 183 -14.65 -17.90 2.03
CA ILE A 183 -13.21 -17.87 2.25
C ILE A 183 -12.59 -17.67 0.88
N ASN A 184 -11.91 -16.52 0.67
CA ASN A 184 -11.20 -16.21 -0.55
C ASN A 184 -9.70 -16.30 -0.30
N LEU A 185 -9.02 -17.03 -1.15
CA LEU A 185 -7.59 -17.32 -1.11
C LEU A 185 -6.84 -16.41 -2.06
#